data_1638da1c78549d048843cc6f7bd6b3f9
#
_entry.id   1638da1c78549d048843cc6f7bd6b3f9
#
_cell.length_a   1.000
_cell.length_b   1.000
_cell.length_c   1.000
_cell.angle_alpha   90.00
_cell.angle_beta   90.00
_cell.angle_gamma   90.00
#
_symmetry.space_group_name_H-M   'P 1'
#
loop_
_entity.id
_entity.type
_entity.pdbx_description
1 polymer ?
#
loop_
_entity_poly.entity_id
_entity_poly.type
_entity_poly.pdbx_seq_one_letter_code
_entity_poly.pdbx_strand_id
1 'polypeptide(L)'
;MKYRKREETEIWRNKEIGFIFQNYQLIPTYNVLQNIIMPLLVRGMDHRTAAKECKETIRLLGLEERVTHKPNELSGGQKQRVSIARALSAKPAILLADEPTGALDTASGKEVLKLFAQLNEMGNPIMMITHDLKVAQAAKRVVRIEDGCLTEMEG
;
A
#
# COMPACT_ATOMS: atom_id res chain seq x y z
N MET A 1 7.02 3.23 -30.13
CA MET A 1 6.47 2.72 -28.85
C MET A 1 5.03 2.26 -29.11
N LYS A 2 4.78 0.93 -29.17
CA LYS A 2 3.43 0.40 -29.45
C LYS A 2 2.57 0.60 -28.18
N TYR A 3 1.47 1.34 -28.30
CA TYR A 3 0.45 1.39 -27.24
C TYR A 3 -0.08 -0.03 -27.01
N ARG A 4 0.18 -0.58 -25.81
CA ARG A 4 -0.49 -1.81 -25.38
C ARG A 4 -1.99 -1.56 -25.32
N LYS A 5 -2.80 -2.55 -25.71
CA LYS A 5 -4.26 -2.44 -25.61
C LYS A 5 -4.63 -2.12 -24.15
N ARG A 6 -5.67 -1.32 -23.93
CA ARG A 6 -6.08 -0.81 -22.60
C ARG A 6 -6.24 -1.92 -21.56
N GLU A 7 -6.80 -3.06 -21.96
CA GLU A 7 -6.95 -4.25 -21.11
C GLU A 7 -5.61 -4.86 -20.67
N GLU A 8 -4.62 -4.96 -21.58
CA GLU A 8 -3.28 -5.45 -21.24
C GLU A 8 -2.56 -4.52 -20.25
N THR A 9 -2.80 -3.21 -20.37
CA THR A 9 -2.21 -2.21 -19.47
C THR A 9 -2.82 -2.30 -18.07
N GLU A 10 -4.12 -2.54 -17.95
CA GLU A 10 -4.80 -2.70 -16.66
C GLU A 10 -4.38 -4.00 -15.95
N ILE A 11 -4.28 -5.11 -16.67
CA ILE A 11 -3.79 -6.39 -16.15
C ILE A 11 -2.33 -6.25 -15.68
N TRP A 12 -1.49 -5.56 -16.45
CA TRP A 12 -0.10 -5.32 -16.08
C TRP A 12 0.01 -4.46 -14.82
N ARG A 13 -0.72 -3.35 -14.74
CA ARG A 13 -0.76 -2.48 -13.57
C ARG A 13 -1.16 -3.25 -12.30
N ASN A 14 -2.17 -4.10 -12.38
CA ASN A 14 -2.64 -4.90 -11.26
C ASN A 14 -1.64 -5.97 -10.80
N LYS A 15 -0.71 -6.40 -11.66
CA LYS A 15 0.33 -7.37 -11.32
C LYS A 15 1.58 -6.72 -10.74
N GLU A 16 1.97 -5.57 -11.28
CA GLU A 16 3.30 -4.99 -11.04
C GLU A 16 3.27 -3.86 -10.02
N ILE A 17 2.12 -3.22 -9.81
CA ILE A 17 2.02 -2.03 -8.96
C ILE A 17 0.99 -2.25 -7.84
N GLY A 18 1.43 -2.08 -6.61
CA GLY A 18 0.56 -2.00 -5.44
C GLY A 18 0.30 -0.55 -5.06
N PHE A 19 -0.96 -0.11 -5.09
CA PHE A 19 -1.32 1.27 -4.74
C PHE A 19 -1.76 1.39 -3.29
N ILE A 20 -1.26 2.42 -2.62
CA ILE A 20 -1.61 2.83 -1.26
C ILE A 20 -2.04 4.29 -1.31
N PHE A 21 -3.26 4.59 -0.90
CA PHE A 21 -3.87 5.91 -1.00
C PHE A 21 -4.06 6.56 0.36
N GLN A 22 -4.08 7.90 0.41
CA GLN A 22 -4.36 8.69 1.60
C GLN A 22 -5.69 8.31 2.28
N ASN A 23 -6.74 8.07 1.50
CA ASN A 23 -8.08 7.74 1.99
C ASN A 23 -8.31 6.22 2.11
N TYR A 24 -7.26 5.42 2.22
CA TYR A 24 -7.26 3.95 2.38
C TYR A 24 -7.96 3.18 1.27
N GLN A 25 -9.02 3.72 0.66
CA GLN A 25 -9.83 3.11 -0.40
C GLN A 25 -10.32 1.68 -0.04
N LEU A 26 -10.69 1.48 1.23
CA LEU A 26 -11.24 0.20 1.68
C LEU A 26 -12.71 0.07 1.26
N ILE A 27 -13.12 -1.15 0.91
CA ILE A 27 -14.51 -1.47 0.60
C ILE A 27 -15.28 -1.56 1.94
N PRO A 28 -16.24 -0.65 2.21
CA PRO A 28 -16.85 -0.54 3.53
C PRO A 28 -17.68 -1.76 3.98
N THR A 29 -18.23 -2.49 3.00
CA THR A 29 -19.05 -3.69 3.24
C THR A 29 -18.19 -4.93 3.52
N TYR A 30 -16.91 -4.91 3.18
CA TYR A 30 -15.97 -6.00 3.37
C TYR A 30 -15.27 -5.88 4.73
N ASN A 31 -14.98 -7.03 5.34
CA ASN A 31 -14.09 -7.08 6.50
C ASN A 31 -12.61 -6.90 6.08
N VAL A 32 -11.71 -6.85 7.06
CA VAL A 32 -10.26 -6.71 6.85
C VAL A 32 -9.72 -7.79 5.92
N LEU A 33 -10.02 -9.07 6.19
CA LEU A 33 -9.55 -10.18 5.36
C LEU A 33 -10.02 -10.03 3.92
N GLN A 34 -11.30 -9.75 3.70
CA GLN A 34 -11.88 -9.59 2.36
C GLN A 34 -11.25 -8.42 1.60
N ASN A 35 -10.98 -7.30 2.27
CA ASN A 35 -10.26 -6.18 1.67
C ASN A 35 -8.84 -6.58 1.23
N ILE A 36 -8.11 -7.32 2.06
CA ILE A 36 -6.72 -7.71 1.80
C ILE A 36 -6.63 -8.71 0.64
N ILE A 37 -7.49 -9.72 0.60
CA ILE A 37 -7.43 -10.78 -0.42
C ILE A 37 -8.07 -10.40 -1.76
N MET A 38 -8.80 -9.29 -1.83
CA MET A 38 -9.55 -8.88 -3.01
C MET A 38 -8.73 -8.88 -4.30
N PRO A 39 -7.48 -8.38 -4.34
CA PRO A 39 -6.66 -8.42 -5.57
C PRO A 39 -6.38 -9.85 -6.06
N LEU A 40 -6.27 -10.82 -5.16
CA LEU A 40 -6.06 -12.23 -5.51
C LEU A 40 -7.34 -12.87 -6.06
N LEU A 41 -8.49 -12.52 -5.48
CA LEU A 41 -9.80 -12.98 -5.98
C LEU A 41 -10.05 -12.48 -7.40
N VAL A 42 -9.73 -11.22 -7.70
CA VAL A 42 -9.83 -10.63 -9.04
C VAL A 42 -8.92 -11.37 -10.06
N ARG A 43 -7.82 -11.94 -9.59
CA ARG A 43 -6.92 -12.78 -10.40
C ARG A 43 -7.41 -14.22 -10.58
N GLY A 44 -8.59 -14.56 -10.03
CA GLY A 44 -9.20 -15.89 -10.14
C GLY A 44 -8.78 -16.88 -9.05
N MET A 45 -8.05 -16.43 -8.02
CA MET A 45 -7.73 -17.30 -6.88
C MET A 45 -8.97 -17.52 -6.02
N ASP A 46 -9.18 -18.74 -5.52
CA ASP A 46 -10.26 -19.01 -4.59
C ASP A 46 -10.01 -18.40 -3.21
N HIS A 47 -11.08 -18.14 -2.47
CA HIS A 47 -11.03 -17.43 -1.17
C HIS A 47 -10.11 -18.11 -0.14
N ARG A 48 -10.15 -19.44 -0.06
CA ARG A 48 -9.36 -20.20 0.93
C ARG A 48 -7.87 -20.10 0.65
N THR A 49 -7.49 -20.25 -0.61
CA THR A 49 -6.10 -20.12 -1.07
C THR A 49 -5.61 -18.68 -0.89
N ALA A 50 -6.40 -17.67 -1.29
CA ALA A 50 -6.06 -16.26 -1.10
C ALA A 50 -5.85 -15.90 0.37
N ALA A 51 -6.72 -16.37 1.27
CA ALA A 51 -6.58 -16.16 2.71
C ALA A 51 -5.29 -16.80 3.26
N LYS A 52 -4.93 -17.99 2.79
CA LYS A 52 -3.69 -18.68 3.18
C LYS A 52 -2.45 -17.90 2.71
N GLU A 53 -2.45 -17.43 1.46
CA GLU A 53 -1.35 -16.63 0.88
C GLU A 53 -1.11 -15.31 1.64
N CYS A 54 -2.18 -14.68 2.16
CA CYS A 54 -2.07 -13.41 2.88
C CYS A 54 -1.75 -13.55 4.37
N LYS A 55 -1.68 -14.76 4.92
CA LYS A 55 -1.51 -14.98 6.36
C LYS A 55 -0.28 -14.29 6.94
N GLU A 56 0.87 -14.45 6.30
CA GLU A 56 2.12 -13.85 6.77
C GLU A 56 2.10 -12.31 6.65
N THR A 57 1.48 -11.78 5.60
CA THR A 57 1.30 -10.32 5.44
C THR A 57 0.40 -9.76 6.52
N ILE A 58 -0.70 -10.43 6.85
CA ILE A 58 -1.62 -10.05 7.94
C ILE A 58 -0.88 -10.01 9.28
N ARG A 59 -0.06 -11.03 9.55
CA ARG A 59 0.76 -11.12 10.76
C ARG A 59 1.81 -10.01 10.82
N LEU A 60 2.56 -9.80 9.74
CA LEU A 60 3.59 -8.76 9.64
C LEU A 60 3.03 -7.38 9.97
N LEU A 61 1.77 -7.13 9.57
CA LEU A 61 1.10 -5.84 9.74
C LEU A 61 0.29 -5.76 11.06
N GLY A 62 0.32 -6.80 11.91
CA GLY A 62 -0.37 -6.82 13.20
C GLY A 62 -1.89 -6.75 13.07
N LEU A 63 -2.45 -7.42 12.06
CA LEU A 63 -3.89 -7.40 11.76
C LEU A 63 -4.62 -8.69 12.13
N GLU A 64 -3.96 -9.67 12.75
CA GLU A 64 -4.49 -11.01 13.03
C GLU A 64 -5.80 -10.97 13.82
N GLU A 65 -5.87 -10.14 14.86
CA GLU A 65 -7.08 -9.98 15.69
C GLU A 65 -8.15 -9.11 15.05
N ARG A 66 -7.89 -8.52 13.88
CA ARG A 66 -8.79 -7.59 13.19
C ARG A 66 -9.38 -8.13 11.90
N VAL A 67 -9.04 -9.36 11.49
CA VAL A 67 -9.42 -9.94 10.20
C VAL A 67 -10.92 -9.97 9.93
N THR A 68 -11.75 -10.04 10.97
CA THR A 68 -13.22 -10.05 10.87
C THR A 68 -13.86 -8.66 11.00
N HIS A 69 -13.09 -7.64 11.45
CA HIS A 69 -13.59 -6.28 11.64
C HIS A 69 -13.87 -5.60 10.30
N LYS A 70 -14.84 -4.68 10.30
CA LYS A 70 -15.13 -3.81 9.17
C LYS A 70 -14.34 -2.50 9.27
N PRO A 71 -14.16 -1.76 8.17
CA PRO A 71 -13.41 -0.50 8.16
C PRO A 71 -13.88 0.54 9.19
N ASN A 72 -15.18 0.61 9.49
CA ASN A 72 -15.73 1.54 10.48
C ASN A 72 -15.36 1.20 11.94
N GLU A 73 -14.86 -0.01 12.18
CA GLU A 73 -14.42 -0.48 13.52
C GLU A 73 -12.90 -0.29 13.72
N LEU A 74 -12.20 0.29 12.75
CA LEU A 74 -10.74 0.42 12.74
C LEU A 74 -10.32 1.88 12.96
N SER A 75 -9.18 2.07 13.66
CA SER A 75 -8.48 3.36 13.70
C SER A 75 -7.90 3.73 12.32
N GLY A 76 -7.51 4.99 12.13
CA GLY A 76 -6.86 5.45 10.90
C GLY A 76 -5.59 4.65 10.56
N GLY A 77 -4.72 4.44 11.55
CA GLY A 77 -3.50 3.63 11.38
C GLY A 77 -3.79 2.17 11.04
N GLN A 78 -4.83 1.57 11.62
CA GLN A 78 -5.25 0.21 11.26
C GLN A 78 -5.80 0.15 9.83
N LYS A 79 -6.62 1.12 9.41
CA LYS A 79 -7.10 1.23 8.01
C LYS A 79 -5.94 1.33 7.03
N GLN A 80 -4.93 2.11 7.36
CA GLN A 80 -3.75 2.25 6.51
C GLN A 80 -2.96 0.94 6.43
N ARG A 81 -2.79 0.22 7.53
CA ARG A 81 -2.16 -1.11 7.53
C ARG A 81 -2.94 -2.11 6.67
N VAL A 82 -4.28 -2.07 6.68
CA VAL A 82 -5.12 -2.89 5.78
C VAL A 82 -4.91 -2.53 4.32
N SER A 83 -4.83 -1.23 3.99
CA SER A 83 -4.52 -0.75 2.63
C SER A 83 -3.14 -1.23 2.15
N ILE A 84 -2.13 -1.16 3.02
CA ILE A 84 -0.78 -1.68 2.75
C ILE A 84 -0.81 -3.20 2.56
N ALA A 85 -1.51 -3.95 3.44
CA ALA A 85 -1.64 -5.40 3.32
C ALA A 85 -2.28 -5.81 1.98
N ARG A 86 -3.33 -5.09 1.58
CA ARG A 86 -4.00 -5.29 0.28
C ARG A 86 -3.05 -5.04 -0.89
N ALA A 87 -2.25 -3.98 -0.85
CA ALA A 87 -1.27 -3.69 -1.88
C ALA A 87 -0.19 -4.78 -1.99
N LEU A 88 0.30 -5.28 -0.85
CA LEU A 88 1.30 -6.35 -0.76
C LEU A 88 0.77 -7.72 -1.18
N SER A 89 -0.53 -8.00 -0.98
CA SER A 89 -1.12 -9.33 -1.27
C SER A 89 -0.87 -9.79 -2.69
N ALA A 90 -0.86 -8.85 -3.63
CA ALA A 90 -0.62 -9.11 -5.04
C ALA A 90 0.85 -9.38 -5.39
N LYS A 91 1.78 -9.27 -4.43
CA LYS A 91 3.24 -9.37 -4.62
C LYS A 91 3.72 -8.48 -5.76
N PRO A 92 3.45 -7.17 -5.71
CA PRO A 92 3.79 -6.24 -6.78
C PRO A 92 5.30 -6.02 -6.87
N ALA A 93 5.78 -5.59 -8.05
CA ALA A 93 7.18 -5.20 -8.23
C ALA A 93 7.52 -3.87 -7.54
N ILE A 94 6.53 -2.99 -7.35
CA ILE A 94 6.69 -1.71 -6.66
C ILE A 94 5.41 -1.31 -5.91
N LEU A 95 5.56 -0.68 -4.74
CA LEU A 95 4.49 -0.02 -4.02
C LEU A 95 4.50 1.48 -4.33
N LEU A 96 3.36 2.03 -4.75
CA LEU A 96 3.15 3.46 -4.91
C LEU A 96 2.25 3.96 -3.78
N ALA A 97 2.78 4.83 -2.94
CA ALA A 97 2.06 5.41 -1.81
C ALA A 97 1.82 6.91 -2.05
N ASP A 98 0.56 7.29 -2.19
CA ASP A 98 0.12 8.66 -2.39
C ASP A 98 -0.37 9.25 -1.07
N GLU A 99 0.37 10.22 -0.52
CA GLU A 99 0.13 10.86 0.79
C GLU A 99 -0.18 9.85 1.91
N PRO A 100 0.64 8.81 2.12
CA PRO A 100 0.25 7.65 2.93
C PRO A 100 0.04 7.95 4.42
N THR A 101 0.44 9.13 4.90
CA THR A 101 0.27 9.58 6.27
C THR A 101 -0.65 10.79 6.40
N GLY A 102 -1.14 11.36 5.29
CA GLY A 102 -1.88 12.62 5.28
C GLY A 102 -3.22 12.62 6.03
N ALA A 103 -3.82 11.45 6.24
CA ALA A 103 -5.07 11.29 7.01
C ALA A 103 -4.85 10.76 8.44
N LEU A 104 -3.59 10.68 8.90
CA LEU A 104 -3.21 10.08 10.18
C LEU A 104 -2.78 11.13 11.20
N ASP A 105 -3.00 10.85 12.48
CA ASP A 105 -2.32 11.56 13.55
C ASP A 105 -0.80 11.29 13.52
N THR A 106 -0.05 12.16 14.20
CA THR A 106 1.42 12.12 14.17
C THR A 106 2.01 10.79 14.65
N ALA A 107 1.40 10.15 15.64
CA ALA A 107 1.89 8.89 16.19
C ALA A 107 1.68 7.75 15.18
N SER A 108 0.45 7.62 14.67
CA SER A 108 0.09 6.63 13.64
C SER A 108 0.90 6.84 12.35
N GLY A 109 1.13 8.09 11.95
CA GLY A 109 1.95 8.42 10.79
C GLY A 109 3.39 7.92 10.93
N LYS A 110 4.02 8.13 12.09
CA LYS A 110 5.37 7.62 12.38
C LYS A 110 5.44 6.09 12.35
N GLU A 111 4.42 5.40 12.86
CA GLU A 111 4.35 3.94 12.79
C GLU A 111 4.26 3.43 11.35
N VAL A 112 3.47 4.08 10.50
CA VAL A 112 3.36 3.73 9.08
C VAL A 112 4.68 3.97 8.35
N LEU A 113 5.39 5.05 8.64
CA LEU A 113 6.71 5.29 8.03
C LEU A 113 7.75 4.26 8.45
N LYS A 114 7.75 3.85 9.74
CA LYS A 114 8.60 2.73 10.21
C LYS A 114 8.27 1.43 9.48
N LEU A 115 6.98 1.17 9.27
CA LEU A 115 6.54 0.00 8.53
C LEU A 115 7.03 0.03 7.07
N PHE A 116 6.97 1.18 6.39
CA PHE A 116 7.54 1.30 5.04
C PHE A 116 9.05 1.07 5.01
N ALA A 117 9.80 1.56 6.00
CA ALA A 117 11.23 1.29 6.11
C ALA A 117 11.50 -0.22 6.24
N GLN A 118 10.79 -0.92 7.12
CA GLN A 118 10.89 -2.38 7.28
C GLN A 118 10.56 -3.12 5.98
N LEU A 119 9.46 -2.76 5.31
CA LEU A 119 9.07 -3.38 4.04
C LEU A 119 10.13 -3.15 2.95
N ASN A 120 10.75 -1.98 2.91
CA ASN A 120 11.83 -1.69 1.97
C ASN A 120 13.09 -2.52 2.27
N GLU A 121 13.45 -2.68 3.54
CA GLU A 121 14.56 -3.57 3.97
C GLU A 121 14.29 -5.04 3.61
N MET A 122 13.02 -5.47 3.60
CA MET A 122 12.60 -6.80 3.15
C MET A 122 12.61 -6.96 1.61
N GLY A 123 13.05 -5.94 0.86
CA GLY A 123 13.19 -5.99 -0.59
C GLY A 123 11.99 -5.50 -1.39
N ASN A 124 11.02 -4.81 -0.76
CA ASN A 124 9.92 -4.17 -1.48
C ASN A 124 10.31 -2.75 -1.91
N PRO A 125 10.44 -2.45 -3.22
CA PRO A 125 10.63 -1.09 -3.69
C PRO A 125 9.39 -0.25 -3.38
N ILE A 126 9.61 0.95 -2.81
CA ILE A 126 8.52 1.84 -2.42
C ILE A 126 8.79 3.23 -2.99
N MET A 127 7.80 3.78 -3.69
CA MET A 127 7.77 5.17 -4.10
C MET A 127 6.66 5.89 -3.33
N MET A 128 7.02 6.92 -2.56
CA MET A 128 6.06 7.78 -1.86
C MET A 128 5.93 9.12 -2.58
N ILE A 129 4.71 9.60 -2.70
CA ILE A 129 4.39 10.96 -3.14
C ILE A 129 3.89 11.70 -1.91
N THR A 130 4.49 12.82 -1.59
CA THR A 130 4.08 13.64 -0.44
C THR A 130 4.50 15.10 -0.63
N HIS A 131 3.75 16.02 -0.05
CA HIS A 131 4.11 17.44 0.10
C HIS A 131 4.73 17.75 1.48
N ASP A 132 4.75 16.78 2.40
CA ASP A 132 5.39 16.95 3.71
C ASP A 132 6.88 16.56 3.65
N LEU A 133 7.75 17.55 3.82
CA LEU A 133 9.20 17.35 3.81
C LEU A 133 9.69 16.39 4.90
N LYS A 134 9.02 16.35 6.06
CA LYS A 134 9.37 15.41 7.14
C LYS A 134 9.09 13.95 6.73
N VAL A 135 8.02 13.74 5.97
CA VAL A 135 7.68 12.44 5.42
C VAL A 135 8.67 12.06 4.31
N ALA A 136 9.01 13.01 3.43
CA ALA A 136 9.98 12.81 2.36
C ALA A 136 11.37 12.39 2.90
N GLN A 137 11.82 13.01 4.01
CA GLN A 137 13.10 12.67 4.67
C GLN A 137 13.19 11.24 5.22
N ALA A 138 12.07 10.52 5.35
CA ALA A 138 12.09 9.11 5.72
C ALA A 138 12.53 8.19 4.55
N ALA A 139 12.60 8.69 3.33
CA ALA A 139 13.04 7.96 2.15
C ALA A 139 14.56 7.97 2.01
N LYS A 140 15.12 6.93 1.41
CA LYS A 140 16.56 6.84 1.09
C LYS A 140 17.00 7.79 -0.03
N ARG A 141 16.06 8.18 -0.89
CA ARG A 141 16.26 9.07 -2.03
C ARG A 141 15.04 9.97 -2.17
N VAL A 142 15.25 11.25 -2.32
CA VAL A 142 14.21 12.24 -2.47
C VAL A 142 14.38 12.97 -3.80
N VAL A 143 13.29 13.07 -4.56
CA VAL A 143 13.23 13.87 -5.79
C VAL A 143 12.11 14.89 -5.67
N ARG A 144 12.37 16.12 -6.07
CA ARG A 144 11.39 17.20 -6.13
C ARG A 144 10.91 17.37 -7.56
N ILE A 145 9.62 17.54 -7.71
CA ILE A 145 9.00 17.91 -8.99
C ILE A 145 8.52 19.36 -8.84
N GLU A 146 9.03 20.25 -9.70
CA GLU A 146 8.63 21.64 -9.75
C GLU A 146 8.54 22.07 -11.23
N ASP A 147 7.41 22.64 -11.64
CA ASP A 147 7.13 23.04 -13.03
C ASP A 147 7.43 21.97 -14.09
N GLY A 148 7.17 20.70 -13.75
CA GLY A 148 7.42 19.56 -14.65
C GLY A 148 8.89 19.10 -14.73
N CYS A 149 9.78 19.73 -13.96
CA CYS A 149 11.20 19.37 -13.85
C CYS A 149 11.46 18.52 -12.60
N LEU A 150 12.24 17.46 -12.77
CA LEU A 150 12.72 16.60 -11.69
C LEU A 150 14.07 17.08 -11.20
N THR A 151 14.22 17.28 -9.89
CA THR A 151 15.50 17.63 -9.24
C THR A 151 15.74 16.66 -8.08
N GLU A 152 16.91 16.06 -8.03
CA GLU A 152 17.32 15.23 -6.89
C GLU A 152 17.71 16.14 -5.73
N MET A 153 17.19 15.86 -4.54
CA MET A 153 17.56 16.58 -3.33
C MET A 153 18.72 15.83 -2.67
N GLU A 154 19.83 16.52 -2.45
CA GLU A 154 20.91 15.99 -1.62
C GLU A 154 20.40 15.89 -0.18
N GLY A 155 20.56 14.69 0.43
CA GLY A 155 20.16 14.38 1.80
C GLY A 155 21.17 14.86 2.83
#